data_61c0627f9d7226549ac021d25b3863cd
#
_entry.id   61c0627f9d7226549ac021d25b3863cd
#
_cell.length_a   1.000
_cell.length_b   1.000
_cell.length_c   1.000
_cell.angle_alpha   90.00
_cell.angle_beta   90.00
_cell.angle_gamma   90.00
#
_symmetry.space_group_name_H-M   'P 1'
#
loop_
_entity.id
_entity.type
_entity.pdbx_description
1 polymer ?
#
loop_
_entity_poly.entity_id
_entity_poly.type
_entity_poly.pdbx_seq_one_letter_code
_entity_poly.pdbx_strand_id
1 'polypeptide(L)'
;MTIDPRADIGHVHLNVADLDRALAFYEGLLGFEVQERTDWGVFLSAGVYHHHLALNVFSSEGADPAPRDSAGLHHFAIRYPTREALIAAVRTLVEAGVPIWQAGDHGYSLAVYFRDPDDNGVELMWDRPRGEWGPDRGPLDVDALLASGGGARG
;
A
#
# COMPACT_ATOMS: atom_id res chain seq x y z
N MET A 1 31.41 3.94 -0.77
CA MET A 1 30.76 2.89 -1.58
C MET A 1 29.33 3.36 -1.84
N THR A 2 28.88 3.38 -3.10
CA THR A 2 27.49 3.74 -3.47
C THR A 2 26.74 2.46 -3.81
N ILE A 3 25.42 2.42 -3.52
CA ILE A 3 24.57 1.30 -3.94
C ILE A 3 24.47 1.24 -5.48
N ASP A 4 24.35 0.04 -6.05
CA ASP A 4 24.08 -0.13 -7.48
C ASP A 4 22.76 0.59 -7.83
N PRO A 5 22.75 1.49 -8.83
CA PRO A 5 21.55 2.28 -9.18
C PRO A 5 20.39 1.42 -9.74
N ARG A 6 20.62 0.14 -10.00
CA ARG A 6 19.58 -0.83 -10.41
C ARG A 6 19.00 -1.62 -9.24
N ALA A 7 19.57 -1.48 -8.02
CA ALA A 7 19.01 -2.10 -6.82
C ALA A 7 17.68 -1.44 -6.46
N ASP A 8 16.70 -2.25 -6.06
CA ASP A 8 15.37 -1.84 -5.60
C ASP A 8 14.97 -2.53 -4.30
N ILE A 9 13.81 -2.23 -3.79
CA ILE A 9 13.23 -2.90 -2.62
C ILE A 9 12.48 -4.13 -3.12
N GLY A 10 13.03 -5.32 -2.88
CA GLY A 10 12.46 -6.57 -3.36
C GLY A 10 11.13 -6.94 -2.69
N HIS A 11 11.05 -6.80 -1.36
CA HIS A 11 9.82 -7.09 -0.60
C HIS A 11 9.82 -6.36 0.75
N VAL A 12 8.63 -6.31 1.34
CA VAL A 12 8.40 -5.91 2.74
C VAL A 12 7.90 -7.13 3.52
N HIS A 13 8.44 -7.36 4.72
CA HIS A 13 8.01 -8.45 5.59
C HIS A 13 7.41 -7.88 6.87
N LEU A 14 6.12 -8.13 7.10
CA LEU A 14 5.34 -7.59 8.21
C LEU A 14 5.10 -8.66 9.28
N ASN A 15 5.25 -8.26 10.53
CA ASN A 15 4.67 -9.00 11.65
C ASN A 15 3.20 -8.61 11.77
N VAL A 16 2.29 -9.59 11.77
CA VAL A 16 0.85 -9.41 11.92
C VAL A 16 0.37 -10.22 13.12
N ALA A 17 -0.71 -9.81 13.76
CA ALA A 17 -1.24 -10.54 14.91
C ALA A 17 -2.11 -11.73 14.51
N ASP A 18 -2.67 -11.72 13.29
CA ASP A 18 -3.56 -12.75 12.77
C ASP A 18 -3.44 -12.83 11.25
N LEU A 19 -3.05 -14.00 10.72
CA LEU A 19 -2.85 -14.21 9.28
C LEU A 19 -4.16 -14.12 8.49
N ASP A 20 -5.28 -14.63 9.00
CA ASP A 20 -6.54 -14.63 8.27
C ASP A 20 -7.11 -13.20 8.18
N ARG A 21 -6.98 -12.41 9.26
CA ARG A 21 -7.34 -11.00 9.27
C ARG A 21 -6.48 -10.19 8.30
N ALA A 22 -5.18 -10.42 8.28
CA ALA A 22 -4.26 -9.76 7.38
C ALA A 22 -4.53 -10.16 5.91
N LEU A 23 -4.83 -11.44 5.63
CA LEU A 23 -5.20 -11.92 4.30
C LEU A 23 -6.51 -11.31 3.80
N ALA A 24 -7.54 -11.21 4.65
CA ALA A 24 -8.79 -10.53 4.28
C ALA A 24 -8.54 -9.10 3.79
N PHE A 25 -7.48 -8.45 4.30
CA PHE A 25 -7.07 -7.12 3.89
C PHE A 25 -6.20 -7.13 2.63
N TYR A 26 -5.06 -7.83 2.64
CA TYR A 26 -4.09 -7.76 1.56
C TYR A 26 -4.52 -8.54 0.31
N GLU A 27 -5.07 -9.73 0.45
CA GLU A 27 -5.63 -10.51 -0.65
C GLU A 27 -7.06 -10.04 -0.97
N GLY A 28 -7.95 -10.05 0.04
CA GLY A 28 -9.38 -9.81 -0.17
C GLY A 28 -9.72 -8.38 -0.58
N LEU A 29 -9.04 -7.36 -0.02
CA LEU A 29 -9.33 -5.95 -0.31
C LEU A 29 -8.36 -5.34 -1.32
N LEU A 30 -7.05 -5.52 -1.13
CA LEU A 30 -6.04 -4.92 -2.00
C LEU A 30 -5.74 -5.75 -3.25
N GLY A 31 -6.16 -7.02 -3.30
CA GLY A 31 -6.08 -7.87 -4.47
C GLY A 31 -4.70 -8.48 -4.74
N PHE A 32 -3.85 -8.62 -3.72
CA PHE A 32 -2.63 -9.41 -3.85
C PHE A 32 -2.98 -10.90 -3.99
N GLU A 33 -2.14 -11.64 -4.71
CA GLU A 33 -2.28 -13.09 -4.89
C GLU A 33 -1.37 -13.84 -3.92
N VAL A 34 -1.91 -14.87 -3.24
CA VAL A 34 -1.12 -15.77 -2.39
C VAL A 34 -0.24 -16.64 -3.29
N GLN A 35 1.07 -16.56 -3.10
CA GLN A 35 2.05 -17.41 -3.78
C GLN A 35 2.39 -18.65 -2.95
N GLU A 36 2.46 -18.47 -1.62
CA GLU A 36 2.75 -19.55 -0.69
C GLU A 36 2.11 -19.24 0.67
N ARG A 37 1.60 -20.27 1.34
CA ARG A 37 1.09 -20.20 2.71
C ARG A 37 1.67 -21.34 3.54
N THR A 38 2.10 -21.00 4.75
CA THR A 38 2.54 -21.92 5.80
C THR A 38 1.70 -21.70 7.06
N ASP A 39 1.92 -22.50 8.11
CA ASP A 39 1.23 -22.31 9.38
C ASP A 39 1.61 -20.99 10.09
N TRP A 40 2.75 -20.40 9.74
CA TRP A 40 3.30 -19.22 10.40
C TRP A 40 3.40 -17.97 9.51
N GLY A 41 3.16 -18.11 8.21
CA GLY A 41 3.32 -16.97 7.29
C GLY A 41 2.71 -17.17 5.93
N VAL A 42 2.54 -16.06 5.23
CA VAL A 42 1.99 -16.00 3.87
C VAL A 42 2.84 -15.07 3.02
N PHE A 43 3.08 -15.48 1.78
CA PHE A 43 3.83 -14.71 0.77
C PHE A 43 2.89 -14.28 -0.34
N LEU A 44 2.84 -12.98 -0.60
CA LEU A 44 1.86 -12.34 -1.47
C LEU A 44 2.55 -11.57 -2.61
N SER A 45 1.98 -11.62 -3.80
CA SER A 45 2.50 -10.89 -4.97
C SER A 45 1.41 -10.18 -5.75
N ALA A 46 1.81 -9.13 -6.46
CA ALA A 46 1.07 -8.55 -7.56
C ALA A 46 1.69 -9.09 -8.87
N GLY A 47 1.06 -10.11 -9.46
CA GLY A 47 1.55 -10.78 -10.68
C GLY A 47 2.65 -11.83 -10.42
N VAL A 48 3.59 -11.98 -11.34
CA VAL A 48 4.49 -13.15 -11.44
C VAL A 48 5.75 -13.14 -10.55
N TYR A 49 5.94 -12.11 -9.73
CA TYR A 49 7.08 -12.05 -8.81
C TYR A 49 6.87 -13.02 -7.63
N HIS A 50 7.95 -13.61 -7.08
CA HIS A 50 7.82 -14.60 -6.01
C HIS A 50 7.08 -14.06 -4.77
N HIS A 51 7.31 -12.82 -4.33
CA HIS A 51 6.49 -12.08 -3.38
C HIS A 51 6.96 -10.62 -3.24
N HIS A 52 6.02 -9.70 -3.08
CA HIS A 52 6.24 -8.31 -2.74
C HIS A 52 5.99 -8.06 -1.24
N LEU A 53 5.09 -8.84 -0.64
CA LEU A 53 4.78 -8.81 0.77
C LEU A 53 4.95 -10.20 1.36
N ALA A 54 5.48 -10.25 2.58
CA ALA A 54 5.42 -11.43 3.44
C ALA A 54 4.76 -11.01 4.76
N LEU A 55 3.86 -11.84 5.24
CA LEU A 55 3.16 -11.69 6.51
C LEU A 55 3.53 -12.86 7.41
N ASN A 56 3.84 -12.61 8.68
CA ASN A 56 4.14 -13.69 9.61
C ASN A 56 3.61 -13.41 11.02
N VAL A 57 3.48 -14.51 11.79
CA VAL A 57 3.05 -14.49 13.20
C VAL A 57 4.12 -15.08 14.13
N PHE A 58 5.40 -15.15 13.70
CA PHE A 58 6.49 -15.79 14.46
C PHE A 58 6.57 -15.40 15.93
N SER A 59 6.37 -14.10 16.21
CA SER A 59 6.46 -13.56 17.56
C SER A 59 5.35 -12.54 17.85
N SER A 60 4.37 -12.45 16.97
CA SER A 60 3.33 -11.42 16.99
C SER A 60 1.90 -11.98 16.98
N GLU A 61 1.72 -13.32 17.06
CA GLU A 61 0.38 -13.92 17.13
C GLU A 61 -0.40 -13.37 18.34
N GLY A 62 -1.56 -12.77 18.06
CA GLY A 62 -2.40 -12.15 19.08
C GLY A 62 -1.82 -10.91 19.76
N ALA A 63 -0.69 -10.37 19.27
CA ALA A 63 -0.07 -9.18 19.87
C ALA A 63 -0.87 -7.90 19.55
N ASP A 64 -0.74 -6.91 20.44
CA ASP A 64 -1.20 -5.55 20.17
C ASP A 64 -0.31 -4.88 19.11
N PRO A 65 -0.85 -3.92 18.34
CA PRO A 65 -0.06 -3.10 17.44
C PRO A 65 1.07 -2.35 18.16
N ALA A 66 2.19 -2.15 17.47
CA ALA A 66 3.28 -1.35 18.01
C ALA A 66 2.83 0.11 18.29
N PRO A 67 3.29 0.75 19.36
CA PRO A 67 3.00 2.16 19.61
C PRO A 67 3.43 3.03 18.42
N ARG A 68 2.57 3.97 18.02
CA ARG A 68 2.79 4.84 16.83
C ARG A 68 3.98 5.77 16.93
N ASP A 69 4.44 6.05 18.15
CA ASP A 69 5.61 6.88 18.47
C ASP A 69 6.91 6.08 18.57
N SER A 70 6.87 4.77 18.26
CA SER A 70 8.05 3.92 18.24
C SER A 70 8.89 4.18 16.98
N ALA A 71 10.21 4.08 17.11
CA ALA A 71 11.08 4.02 15.94
C ALA A 71 10.83 2.72 15.16
N GLY A 72 10.77 2.82 13.84
CA GLY A 72 10.52 1.68 12.96
C GLY A 72 10.03 2.12 11.58
N LEU A 73 9.34 1.23 10.88
CA LEU A 73 8.75 1.53 9.58
C LEU A 73 7.56 2.48 9.76
N HIS A 74 7.63 3.66 9.13
CA HIS A 74 6.50 4.59 9.14
C HIS A 74 5.37 4.10 8.22
N HIS A 75 5.71 3.72 6.99
CA HIS A 75 4.84 3.08 6.00
C HIS A 75 5.67 2.42 4.90
N PHE A 76 5.05 1.57 4.12
CA PHE A 76 5.54 1.16 2.81
C PHE A 76 4.55 1.58 1.73
N ALA A 77 5.06 1.75 0.50
CA ALA A 77 4.25 2.22 -0.62
C ALA A 77 4.00 1.13 -1.66
N ILE A 78 2.74 1.01 -2.08
CA ILE A 78 2.31 0.22 -3.23
C ILE A 78 2.16 1.17 -4.41
N ARG A 79 3.03 1.02 -5.41
CA ARG A 79 3.04 1.89 -6.58
C ARG A 79 2.19 1.31 -7.71
N TYR A 80 1.18 2.07 -8.10
CA TYR A 80 0.32 1.73 -9.23
C TYR A 80 0.90 2.24 -10.55
N PRO A 81 0.73 1.49 -11.66
CA PRO A 81 1.34 1.84 -12.95
C PRO A 81 0.68 3.04 -13.61
N THR A 82 -0.60 3.33 -13.31
CA THR A 82 -1.34 4.45 -13.87
C THR A 82 -2.14 5.17 -12.80
N ARG A 83 -2.51 6.42 -13.09
CA ARG A 83 -3.38 7.22 -12.22
C ARG A 83 -4.76 6.57 -12.05
N GLU A 84 -5.30 6.00 -13.11
CA GLU A 84 -6.60 5.31 -13.12
C GLU A 84 -6.58 4.06 -12.22
N ALA A 85 -5.47 3.29 -12.25
CA ALA A 85 -5.29 2.13 -11.37
C ALA A 85 -5.20 2.56 -9.89
N LEU A 86 -4.50 3.65 -9.58
CA LEU A 86 -4.51 4.24 -8.24
C LEU A 86 -5.94 4.62 -7.81
N ILE A 87 -6.69 5.33 -8.67
CA ILE A 87 -8.07 5.76 -8.39
C ILE A 87 -8.96 4.54 -8.11
N ALA A 88 -8.85 3.48 -8.90
CA ALA A 88 -9.62 2.25 -8.69
C ALA A 88 -9.32 1.62 -7.32
N ALA A 89 -8.05 1.52 -6.93
CA ALA A 89 -7.64 0.98 -5.64
C ALA A 89 -8.11 1.85 -4.47
N VAL A 90 -7.98 3.18 -4.58
CA VAL A 90 -8.48 4.12 -3.56
C VAL A 90 -10.00 4.02 -3.41
N ARG A 91 -10.72 3.86 -4.51
CA ARG A 91 -12.19 3.64 -4.49
C ARG A 91 -12.54 2.39 -3.69
N THR A 92 -11.83 1.28 -3.91
CA THR A 92 -12.04 0.03 -3.16
C THR A 92 -11.86 0.25 -1.65
N LEU A 93 -10.83 0.99 -1.23
CA LEU A 93 -10.61 1.32 0.18
C LEU A 93 -11.76 2.15 0.76
N VAL A 94 -12.19 3.20 0.06
CA VAL A 94 -13.27 4.09 0.50
C VAL A 94 -14.60 3.34 0.59
N GLU A 95 -14.94 2.54 -0.40
CA GLU A 95 -16.17 1.70 -0.42
C GLU A 95 -16.17 0.66 0.69
N ALA A 96 -15.01 0.14 1.08
CA ALA A 96 -14.83 -0.76 2.21
C ALA A 96 -14.82 -0.04 3.58
N GLY A 97 -14.88 1.29 3.59
CA GLY A 97 -14.86 2.09 4.82
C GLY A 97 -13.50 2.17 5.51
N VAL A 98 -12.39 1.89 4.80
CA VAL A 98 -11.04 2.01 5.35
C VAL A 98 -10.71 3.49 5.59
N PRO A 99 -10.38 3.90 6.83
CA PRO A 99 -10.06 5.29 7.12
C PRO A 99 -8.78 5.75 6.41
N ILE A 100 -8.87 6.80 5.60
CA ILE A 100 -7.73 7.49 5.02
C ILE A 100 -7.29 8.57 5.99
N TRP A 101 -6.06 8.50 6.51
CA TRP A 101 -5.57 9.48 7.48
C TRP A 101 -4.81 10.64 6.82
N GLN A 102 -4.34 10.47 5.60
CA GLN A 102 -3.70 11.53 4.81
C GLN A 102 -3.78 11.23 3.33
N ALA A 103 -3.85 12.27 2.50
CA ALA A 103 -3.63 12.19 1.07
C ALA A 103 -2.86 13.44 0.61
N GLY A 104 -1.93 13.26 -0.33
CA GLY A 104 -1.03 14.32 -0.77
C GLY A 104 -0.69 14.27 -2.24
N ASP A 105 -0.57 15.45 -2.84
CA ASP A 105 0.13 15.67 -4.10
C ASP A 105 1.55 16.15 -3.77
N HIS A 106 2.54 15.35 -4.13
CA HIS A 106 3.95 15.65 -3.87
C HIS A 106 4.65 16.35 -5.05
N GLY A 107 3.87 16.73 -6.08
CA GLY A 107 4.38 17.35 -7.32
C GLY A 107 4.99 16.33 -8.29
N TYR A 108 5.51 15.21 -7.80
CA TYR A 108 6.04 14.10 -8.60
C TYR A 108 5.20 12.82 -8.43
N SER A 109 4.36 12.72 -7.40
CA SER A 109 3.47 11.60 -7.16
C SER A 109 2.16 12.04 -6.50
N LEU A 110 1.12 11.24 -6.67
CA LEU A 110 -0.09 11.27 -5.85
C LEU A 110 -0.01 10.12 -4.86
N ALA A 111 -0.40 10.37 -3.61
CA ALA A 111 -0.30 9.42 -2.53
C ALA A 111 -1.54 9.45 -1.61
N VAL A 112 -1.99 8.28 -1.18
CA VAL A 112 -3.09 8.10 -0.21
C VAL A 112 -2.62 7.16 0.88
N TYR A 113 -2.76 7.56 2.13
CA TYR A 113 -2.22 6.87 3.31
C TYR A 113 -3.34 6.33 4.18
N PHE A 114 -3.20 5.09 4.58
CA PHE A 114 -4.12 4.37 5.46
C PHE A 114 -3.34 3.37 6.33
N ARG A 115 -4.06 2.59 7.13
CA ARG A 115 -3.45 1.57 7.98
C ARG A 115 -4.07 0.21 7.71
N ASP A 116 -3.23 -0.81 7.80
CA ASP A 116 -3.69 -2.18 7.81
C ASP A 116 -4.35 -2.56 9.15
N PRO A 117 -4.91 -3.78 9.30
CA PRO A 117 -5.54 -4.21 10.56
C PRO A 117 -4.61 -4.25 11.78
N ASP A 118 -3.29 -4.29 11.58
CA ASP A 118 -2.27 -4.30 12.63
C ASP A 118 -1.62 -2.92 12.83
N ASP A 119 -2.28 -1.86 12.34
CA ASP A 119 -1.84 -0.45 12.42
C ASP A 119 -0.53 -0.15 11.66
N ASN A 120 -0.09 -1.05 10.76
CA ASN A 120 1.03 -0.75 9.87
C ASN A 120 0.63 0.33 8.86
N GLY A 121 1.50 1.32 8.64
CA GLY A 121 1.29 2.35 7.63
C GLY A 121 1.41 1.79 6.22
N VAL A 122 0.42 2.07 5.38
CA VAL A 122 0.41 1.71 3.95
C VAL A 122 0.11 2.93 3.11
N GLU A 123 0.83 3.08 2.01
CA GLU A 123 0.63 4.11 1.01
C GLU A 123 0.21 3.48 -0.32
N LEU A 124 -0.84 3.98 -0.97
CA LEU A 124 -1.07 3.76 -2.39
C LEU A 124 -0.58 4.97 -3.13
N MET A 125 0.26 4.77 -4.15
CA MET A 125 0.84 5.88 -4.89
C MET A 125 0.89 5.65 -6.40
N TRP A 126 1.00 6.76 -7.13
CA TRP A 126 1.29 6.78 -8.56
C TRP A 126 2.30 7.89 -8.84
N ASP A 127 3.39 7.55 -9.55
CA ASP A 127 4.38 8.52 -10.00
C ASP A 127 3.91 9.20 -11.28
N ARG A 128 3.97 10.54 -11.29
CA ARG A 128 3.80 11.31 -12.51
C ARG A 128 4.92 10.99 -13.51
N PRO A 129 4.66 11.04 -14.82
CA PRO A 129 5.71 11.04 -15.81
C PRO A 129 6.76 12.12 -15.51
N ARG A 130 8.03 11.82 -15.70
CA ARG A 130 9.14 12.72 -15.33
C ARG A 130 8.99 14.15 -15.86
N GLY A 131 8.42 14.31 -17.05
CA GLY A 131 8.17 15.62 -17.68
C GLY A 131 7.05 16.44 -17.02
N GLU A 132 6.25 15.83 -16.16
CA GLU A 132 5.13 16.47 -15.45
C GLU A 132 5.48 16.78 -13.99
N TRP A 133 6.70 16.53 -13.55
CA TRP A 133 7.13 16.86 -12.21
C TRP A 133 7.16 18.36 -11.99
N GLY A 134 6.52 18.81 -10.92
CA GLY A 134 6.38 20.22 -10.58
C GLY A 134 6.72 20.51 -9.11
N PRO A 135 6.87 21.79 -8.77
CA PRO A 135 7.13 22.23 -7.41
C PRO A 135 5.88 22.18 -6.51
N ASP A 136 4.69 22.16 -7.13
CA ASP A 136 3.43 22.27 -6.42
C ASP A 136 3.20 21.02 -5.56
N ARG A 137 3.00 21.26 -4.27
CA ARG A 137 2.74 20.23 -3.26
C ARG A 137 1.60 20.69 -2.37
N GLY A 138 0.77 19.74 -1.94
CA GLY A 138 -0.33 20.08 -1.06
C GLY A 138 -1.20 18.90 -0.71
N PRO A 139 -2.25 19.12 0.07
CA PRO A 139 -3.24 18.12 0.34
C PRO A 139 -3.95 17.68 -0.94
N LEU A 140 -4.19 16.38 -1.08
CA LEU A 140 -4.98 15.81 -2.16
C LEU A 140 -6.42 15.64 -1.68
N ASP A 141 -7.37 16.19 -2.40
CA ASP A 141 -8.80 15.95 -2.19
C ASP A 141 -9.16 14.57 -2.79
N VAL A 142 -9.47 13.62 -1.90
CA VAL A 142 -9.78 12.22 -2.29
C VAL A 142 -11.09 12.16 -3.08
N ASP A 143 -12.11 12.94 -2.71
CA ASP A 143 -13.40 12.93 -3.42
C ASP A 143 -13.23 13.49 -4.83
N ALA A 144 -12.47 14.57 -4.99
CA ALA A 144 -12.13 15.12 -6.30
C ALA A 144 -11.28 14.13 -7.13
N LEU A 145 -10.34 13.42 -6.50
CA LEU A 145 -9.57 12.35 -7.15
C LEU A 145 -10.50 11.27 -7.69
N LEU A 146 -11.41 10.75 -6.86
CA LEU A 146 -12.35 9.70 -7.23
C LEU A 146 -13.32 10.15 -8.34
N ALA A 147 -13.80 11.39 -8.29
CA ALA A 147 -14.66 11.96 -9.31
C ALA A 147 -13.96 12.07 -10.68
N SER A 148 -12.66 12.39 -10.68
CA SER A 148 -11.86 12.51 -11.92
C SER A 148 -11.61 11.20 -12.64
N GLY A 149 -11.78 10.05 -11.98
CA GLY A 149 -11.67 8.71 -12.58
C GLY A 149 -12.99 8.16 -13.15
N GLY A 150 -14.07 8.92 -13.11
CA GLY A 150 -15.40 8.51 -13.59
C GLY A 150 -15.66 8.65 -15.11
N GLY A 151 -14.65 8.96 -15.91
CA GLY A 151 -14.77 9.32 -17.33
C GLY A 151 -14.62 8.19 -18.37
N ALA A 152 -14.86 6.92 -18.02
CA ALA A 152 -14.84 5.84 -19.02
C ALA A 152 -15.92 4.79 -18.73
N ARG A 153 -17.17 5.18 -18.85
CA ARG A 153 -18.25 4.23 -19.17
C ARG A 153 -18.87 4.70 -20.49
N GLY A 154 -18.35 4.19 -21.57
CA GLY A 154 -18.89 4.24 -22.90
C GLY A 154 -18.82 2.86 -23.50
#